data_c197726f5d168e0b84e4c743203e832d
#
_entry.id   c197726f5d168e0b84e4c743203e832d
#
_cell.length_a   1.000
_cell.length_b   1.000
_cell.length_c   1.000
_cell.angle_alpha   90.00
_cell.angle_beta   90.00
_cell.angle_gamma   90.00
#
_symmetry.space_group_name_H-M   'P 1'
#
loop_
_entity.id
_entity.type
_entity.pdbx_description
1 polymer ?
#
loop_
_entity_poly.entity_id
_entity_poly.type
_entity_poly.pdbx_seq_one_letter_code
_entity_poly.pdbx_strand_id
1 'polypeptide(L)'
;NLVTGSPAADGVTALFALDATVTLQGPSHERSVPVTSFYSGYRTTVRRPDELVVRVSFELPKPGAAQTWRKVGTRKAQSISKAALAAVAETEEGVITRVGFGAASVAEVVLPLASVRSLVLGKNVHSLNMNDVEEAVDSEIRPIDDVRSTGRYRRHLMKVLVKRFLQALA
;
A
#
# COMPACT_ATOMS: atom_id res chain seq x y z
N ASN A 1 -13.41 4.97 -6.42
CA ASN A 1 -12.62 4.41 -5.31
C ASN A 1 -11.42 5.31 -4.97
N LEU A 2 -10.74 5.87 -5.97
CA LEU A 2 -9.58 6.76 -5.80
C LEU A 2 -9.97 8.09 -5.12
N VAL A 3 -10.93 8.82 -5.70
CA VAL A 3 -11.31 10.17 -5.25
C VAL A 3 -12.04 10.17 -3.91
N THR A 4 -12.66 9.07 -3.52
CA THR A 4 -13.35 8.94 -2.22
C THR A 4 -12.39 9.08 -1.03
N GLY A 5 -11.09 8.83 -1.21
CA GLY A 5 -10.07 8.95 -0.17
C GLY A 5 -10.28 8.03 1.03
N SER A 6 -10.95 6.90 0.82
CA SER A 6 -11.18 5.93 1.92
C SER A 6 -9.89 5.21 2.29
N PRO A 7 -9.55 5.12 3.58
CA PRO A 7 -8.38 4.33 4.04
C PRO A 7 -8.55 2.82 3.81
N ALA A 8 -9.76 2.36 3.47
CA ALA A 8 -10.08 0.96 3.18
C ALA A 8 -10.34 0.73 1.67
N ALA A 9 -9.83 1.59 0.81
CA ALA A 9 -10.05 1.54 -0.63
C ALA A 9 -9.23 0.42 -1.29
N ASP A 10 -9.88 -0.65 -1.71
CA ASP A 10 -9.25 -1.86 -2.27
C ASP A 10 -8.37 -1.57 -3.49
N GLY A 11 -8.89 -0.83 -4.48
CA GLY A 11 -8.13 -0.47 -5.69
C GLY A 11 -6.94 0.45 -5.41
N VAL A 12 -7.10 1.41 -4.50
CA VAL A 12 -6.03 2.31 -4.09
C VAL A 12 -4.87 1.55 -3.46
N THR A 13 -5.16 0.52 -2.68
CA THR A 13 -4.15 -0.35 -2.06
C THR A 13 -3.22 -0.96 -3.11
N ALA A 14 -3.78 -1.44 -4.23
CA ALA A 14 -2.98 -1.97 -5.34
C ALA A 14 -2.18 -0.87 -6.06
N LEU A 15 -2.78 0.31 -6.26
CA LEU A 15 -2.09 1.44 -6.91
C LEU A 15 -0.88 1.93 -6.10
N PHE A 16 -0.94 1.89 -4.76
CA PHE A 16 0.20 2.19 -3.91
C PHE A 16 1.33 1.18 -4.08
N ALA A 17 1.02 -0.12 -4.13
CA ALA A 17 2.04 -1.15 -4.35
C ALA A 17 2.70 -1.06 -5.74
N LEU A 18 2.01 -0.48 -6.72
CA LEU A 18 2.49 -0.29 -8.08
C LEU A 18 3.18 1.07 -8.31
N ASP A 19 3.33 1.91 -7.26
CA ASP A 19 3.85 3.29 -7.38
C ASP A 19 3.13 4.10 -8.47
N ALA A 20 1.80 4.00 -8.54
CA ALA A 20 1.01 4.59 -9.60
C ALA A 20 1.04 6.13 -9.57
N THR A 21 0.84 6.72 -10.74
CA THR A 21 0.70 8.16 -10.95
C THR A 21 -0.75 8.49 -11.35
N VAL A 22 -1.33 9.49 -10.70
CA VAL A 22 -2.67 10.02 -10.96
C VAL A 22 -2.56 11.26 -11.82
N THR A 23 -3.25 11.30 -12.96
CA THR A 23 -3.34 12.48 -13.81
C THR A 23 -4.64 13.22 -13.57
N LEU A 24 -4.52 14.51 -13.28
CA LEU A 24 -5.59 15.45 -12.99
C LEU A 24 -5.71 16.45 -14.14
N GLN A 25 -6.91 16.62 -14.66
CA GLN A 25 -7.25 17.57 -15.73
C GLN A 25 -8.14 18.67 -15.19
N GLY A 26 -7.67 19.91 -15.25
CA GLY A 26 -8.45 21.11 -15.08
C GLY A 26 -8.87 21.72 -16.43
N PRO A 27 -9.57 22.87 -16.44
CA PRO A 27 -10.07 23.50 -17.68
C PRO A 27 -8.97 23.90 -18.67
N SER A 28 -7.78 24.27 -18.17
CA SER A 28 -6.67 24.78 -18.98
C SER A 28 -5.33 24.11 -18.69
N HIS A 29 -5.28 23.11 -17.83
CA HIS A 29 -4.03 22.46 -17.42
C HIS A 29 -4.23 20.98 -17.13
N GLU A 30 -3.18 20.21 -17.32
CA GLU A 30 -3.05 18.82 -16.86
C GLU A 30 -1.85 18.74 -15.91
N ARG A 31 -1.97 17.96 -14.86
CA ARG A 31 -0.84 17.65 -13.96
C ARG A 31 -0.90 16.23 -13.46
N SER A 32 0.27 15.67 -13.18
CA SER A 32 0.40 14.32 -12.62
C SER A 32 0.92 14.37 -11.19
N VAL A 33 0.40 13.48 -10.35
CA VAL A 33 0.75 13.38 -8.93
C VAL A 33 0.98 11.91 -8.59
N PRO A 34 2.10 11.53 -7.93
CA PRO A 34 2.24 10.20 -7.38
C PRO A 34 1.06 9.85 -6.47
N VAL A 35 0.58 8.61 -6.53
CA VAL A 35 -0.57 8.18 -5.69
C VAL A 35 -0.27 8.35 -4.20
N THR A 36 0.99 8.21 -3.79
CA THR A 36 1.47 8.41 -2.41
C THR A 36 1.34 9.86 -1.93
N SER A 37 1.30 10.83 -2.85
CA SER A 37 1.12 12.26 -2.57
C SER A 37 -0.29 12.75 -2.92
N PHE A 38 -1.18 11.86 -3.36
CA PHE A 38 -2.53 12.24 -3.78
C PHE A 38 -3.48 12.50 -2.60
N TYR A 39 -3.21 11.90 -1.43
CA TYR A 39 -4.03 12.05 -0.23
C TYR A 39 -3.32 12.94 0.79
N SER A 40 -4.02 13.97 1.27
CA SER A 40 -3.54 14.90 2.30
C SER A 40 -4.14 14.63 3.68
N GLY A 41 -5.02 13.63 3.82
CA GLY A 41 -5.66 13.22 5.06
C GLY A 41 -6.90 12.36 4.81
N TYR A 42 -7.62 12.05 5.88
CA TYR A 42 -8.83 11.24 5.80
C TYR A 42 -9.85 11.84 4.83
N ARG A 43 -10.18 11.11 3.76
CA ARG A 43 -11.10 11.53 2.69
C ARG A 43 -10.76 12.86 2.02
N THR A 44 -9.50 13.27 2.11
CA THR A 44 -9.02 14.53 1.52
C THR A 44 -7.96 14.24 0.49
N THR A 45 -8.09 14.86 -0.68
CA THR A 45 -7.14 14.70 -1.78
C THR A 45 -6.60 16.08 -2.20
N VAL A 46 -5.46 16.07 -2.91
CA VAL A 46 -4.85 17.29 -3.48
C VAL A 46 -5.54 17.75 -4.76
N ARG A 47 -6.62 17.08 -5.19
CA ARG A 47 -7.43 17.45 -6.33
C ARG A 47 -8.13 18.80 -6.07
N ARG A 48 -8.03 19.73 -7.00
CA ARG A 48 -8.76 21.00 -6.96
C ARG A 48 -10.23 20.78 -7.31
N PRO A 49 -11.14 21.71 -6.93
CA PRO A 49 -12.57 21.59 -7.23
C PRO A 49 -12.90 21.48 -8.72
N ASP A 50 -12.09 22.13 -9.58
CA ASP A 50 -12.22 22.19 -11.03
C ASP A 50 -11.42 21.09 -11.77
N GLU A 51 -10.77 20.16 -11.05
CA GLU A 51 -10.03 19.07 -11.65
C GLU A 51 -10.81 17.75 -11.64
N LEU A 52 -10.62 16.95 -12.69
CA LEU A 52 -11.05 15.57 -12.79
C LEU A 52 -9.85 14.62 -12.81
N VAL A 53 -9.99 13.45 -12.23
CA VAL A 53 -9.04 12.34 -12.45
C VAL A 53 -9.34 11.76 -13.83
N VAL A 54 -8.42 11.88 -14.76
CA VAL A 54 -8.60 11.43 -16.14
C VAL A 54 -7.78 10.18 -16.48
N ARG A 55 -6.71 9.90 -15.73
CA ARG A 55 -5.84 8.77 -15.98
C ARG A 55 -5.15 8.32 -14.69
N VAL A 56 -4.90 7.02 -14.63
CA VAL A 56 -3.98 6.40 -13.67
C VAL A 56 -3.00 5.56 -14.49
N SER A 57 -1.72 5.75 -14.27
CA SER A 57 -0.64 5.03 -14.95
C SER A 57 0.34 4.44 -13.93
N PHE A 58 0.90 3.31 -14.27
CA PHE A 58 1.94 2.64 -13.50
C PHE A 58 2.80 1.80 -14.42
N GLU A 59 4.04 1.56 -14.02
CA GLU A 59 4.93 0.64 -14.70
C GLU A 59 4.56 -0.80 -14.36
N LEU A 60 4.38 -1.63 -15.40
CA LEU A 60 4.10 -3.05 -15.18
C LEU A 60 5.30 -3.72 -14.50
N PRO A 61 5.05 -4.54 -13.47
CA PRO A 61 6.10 -5.37 -12.90
C PRO A 61 6.70 -6.31 -13.95
N LYS A 62 7.98 -6.62 -13.83
CA LYS A 62 8.66 -7.59 -14.71
C LYS A 62 7.94 -8.95 -14.67
N PRO A 63 7.99 -9.73 -15.77
CA PRO A 63 7.54 -11.12 -15.74
C PRO A 63 8.24 -11.88 -14.60
N GLY A 64 7.46 -12.61 -13.79
CA GLY A 64 7.98 -13.32 -12.62
C GLY A 64 8.06 -12.51 -11.32
N ALA A 65 7.74 -11.22 -11.34
CA ALA A 65 7.63 -10.43 -10.12
C ALA A 65 6.65 -11.07 -9.13
N ALA A 66 7.06 -11.16 -7.87
CA ALA A 66 6.20 -11.63 -6.80
C ALA A 66 5.12 -10.58 -6.49
N GLN A 67 3.87 -11.03 -6.42
CA GLN A 67 2.75 -10.13 -6.17
C GLN A 67 1.80 -10.76 -5.15
N THR A 68 1.26 -9.93 -4.28
CA THR A 68 0.19 -10.35 -3.37
C THR A 68 -0.86 -9.25 -3.24
N TRP A 69 -2.11 -9.68 -3.09
CA TRP A 69 -3.20 -8.85 -2.62
C TRP A 69 -4.03 -9.66 -1.61
N ARG A 70 -3.99 -9.24 -0.36
CA ARG A 70 -4.66 -9.94 0.74
C ARG A 70 -5.51 -8.98 1.54
N LYS A 71 -6.77 -9.33 1.69
CA LYS A 71 -7.76 -8.59 2.47
C LYS A 71 -8.30 -9.48 3.57
N VAL A 72 -8.23 -9.01 4.80
CA VAL A 72 -8.86 -9.63 5.95
C VAL A 72 -10.14 -8.85 6.27
N GLY A 73 -11.27 -9.47 6.07
CA GLY A 73 -12.60 -8.91 6.31
C GLY A 73 -13.42 -9.76 7.27
N THR A 74 -14.70 -9.42 7.45
CA THR A 74 -15.66 -10.17 8.28
C THR A 74 -16.26 -11.36 7.53
N ARG A 75 -16.18 -11.37 6.20
CA ARG A 75 -16.72 -12.40 5.30
C ARG A 75 -15.87 -12.48 4.02
N LYS A 76 -16.09 -13.53 3.22
CA LYS A 76 -15.28 -13.81 2.01
C LYS A 76 -15.40 -12.76 0.92
N ALA A 77 -16.55 -12.11 0.79
CA ALA A 77 -16.80 -11.09 -0.25
C ALA A 77 -17.63 -9.93 0.31
N GLN A 78 -17.62 -8.81 -0.42
CA GLN A 78 -18.43 -7.61 -0.12
C GLN A 78 -18.28 -7.11 1.33
N SER A 79 -17.05 -7.14 1.85
CA SER A 79 -16.74 -6.64 3.20
C SER A 79 -15.75 -5.49 3.15
N ILE A 80 -15.86 -4.56 4.12
CA ILE A 80 -14.81 -3.57 4.35
C ILE A 80 -13.67 -4.28 5.10
N SER A 81 -12.43 -3.97 4.73
CA SER A 81 -11.25 -4.59 5.33
C SER A 81 -11.06 -4.23 6.81
N LYS A 82 -10.68 -5.22 7.61
CA LYS A 82 -10.02 -5.01 8.90
C LYS A 82 -8.58 -4.55 8.69
N ALA A 83 -7.89 -5.19 7.76
CA ALA A 83 -6.62 -4.77 7.18
C ALA A 83 -6.50 -5.36 5.77
N ALA A 84 -5.82 -4.68 4.87
CA ALA A 84 -5.47 -5.22 3.55
C ALA A 84 -4.05 -4.80 3.16
N LEU A 85 -3.35 -5.69 2.47
CA LEU A 85 -2.03 -5.48 1.92
C LEU A 85 -2.05 -5.82 0.43
N ALA A 86 -1.55 -4.90 -0.38
CA ALA A 86 -1.01 -5.19 -1.71
C ALA A 86 0.51 -5.04 -1.64
N ALA A 87 1.23 -5.93 -2.30
CA ALA A 87 2.67 -5.81 -2.42
C ALA A 87 3.16 -6.40 -3.74
N VAL A 88 4.22 -5.79 -4.28
CA VAL A 88 4.92 -6.22 -5.49
C VAL A 88 6.41 -6.21 -5.18
N ALA A 89 7.15 -7.24 -5.60
CA ALA A 89 8.60 -7.27 -5.50
C ALA A 89 9.24 -7.92 -6.73
N GLU A 90 10.36 -7.38 -7.15
CA GLU A 90 11.26 -7.96 -8.14
C GLU A 90 12.58 -8.30 -7.46
N THR A 91 13.13 -9.47 -7.78
CA THR A 91 14.40 -9.93 -7.25
C THR A 91 15.33 -10.34 -8.38
N GLU A 92 16.61 -10.04 -8.23
CA GLU A 92 17.68 -10.49 -9.11
C GLU A 92 18.78 -11.14 -8.26
N GLU A 93 19.10 -12.39 -8.52
CA GLU A 93 20.07 -13.18 -7.72
C GLU A 93 19.78 -13.15 -6.21
N GLY A 94 18.50 -13.19 -5.84
CA GLY A 94 18.04 -13.11 -4.45
C GLY A 94 18.08 -11.72 -3.82
N VAL A 95 18.48 -10.67 -4.56
CA VAL A 95 18.47 -9.29 -4.09
C VAL A 95 17.17 -8.59 -4.52
N ILE A 96 16.50 -7.90 -3.62
CA ILE A 96 15.28 -7.14 -3.92
C ILE A 96 15.65 -5.87 -4.69
N THR A 97 15.34 -5.83 -5.99
CA THR A 97 15.63 -4.69 -6.88
C THR A 97 14.48 -3.71 -6.99
N ARG A 98 13.24 -4.18 -6.74
CA ARG A 98 12.03 -3.35 -6.65
C ARG A 98 11.13 -3.91 -5.58
N VAL A 99 10.51 -3.03 -4.80
CA VAL A 99 9.44 -3.41 -3.87
C VAL A 99 8.48 -2.24 -3.68
N GLY A 100 7.21 -2.53 -3.68
CA GLY A 100 6.15 -1.57 -3.39
C GLY A 100 5.09 -2.18 -2.48
N PHE A 101 4.50 -1.35 -1.62
CA PHE A 101 3.46 -1.73 -0.67
C PHE A 101 2.29 -0.77 -0.72
N GLY A 102 1.10 -1.31 -0.50
CA GLY A 102 -0.09 -0.56 -0.15
C GLY A 102 -0.74 -1.20 1.07
N ALA A 103 -0.80 -0.48 2.18
CA ALA A 103 -1.37 -0.95 3.44
C ALA A 103 -2.66 -0.18 3.76
N ALA A 104 -3.80 -0.85 3.73
CA ALA A 104 -5.11 -0.26 3.96
C ALA A 104 -5.69 -0.60 5.33
N SER A 105 -6.54 0.29 5.85
CA SER A 105 -7.25 0.18 7.13
C SER A 105 -6.34 0.16 8.36
N VAL A 106 -5.15 0.73 8.26
CA VAL A 106 -4.15 0.80 9.33
C VAL A 106 -3.67 2.23 9.64
N ALA A 107 -4.23 3.21 8.95
CA ALA A 107 -4.05 4.65 9.18
C ALA A 107 -5.25 5.40 8.58
N GLU A 108 -5.23 6.73 8.62
CA GLU A 108 -6.25 7.61 8.03
C GLU A 108 -6.26 7.59 6.49
N VAL A 109 -5.15 7.17 5.87
CA VAL A 109 -4.99 6.94 4.42
C VAL A 109 -4.36 5.58 4.18
N VAL A 110 -4.32 5.12 2.92
CA VAL A 110 -3.50 3.97 2.53
C VAL A 110 -2.02 4.36 2.65
N LEU A 111 -1.19 3.49 3.21
CA LEU A 111 0.23 3.75 3.44
C LEU A 111 1.13 2.97 2.47
N PRO A 112 2.23 3.58 1.98
CA PRO A 112 3.22 2.90 1.14
C PRO A 112 4.22 2.03 1.92
N LEU A 113 4.17 2.01 3.25
CA LEU A 113 5.15 1.38 4.15
C LEU A 113 6.60 1.75 3.77
N ALA A 114 6.88 3.04 3.75
CA ALA A 114 8.16 3.60 3.27
C ALA A 114 9.36 3.12 4.08
N SER A 115 9.22 2.95 5.41
CA SER A 115 10.28 2.44 6.29
C SER A 115 10.59 0.97 5.98
N VAL A 116 9.55 0.15 5.74
CA VAL A 116 9.73 -1.25 5.32
C VAL A 116 10.43 -1.29 3.96
N ARG A 117 9.96 -0.50 2.99
CA ARG A 117 10.58 -0.41 1.66
C ARG A 117 12.07 -0.05 1.76
N SER A 118 12.42 0.97 2.52
CA SER A 118 13.81 1.40 2.72
C SER A 118 14.67 0.34 3.40
N LEU A 119 14.09 -0.44 4.31
CA LEU A 119 14.79 -1.50 5.03
C LEU A 119 15.16 -2.68 4.12
N VAL A 120 14.26 -3.05 3.18
CA VAL A 120 14.41 -4.31 2.42
C VAL A 120 14.97 -4.10 1.00
N LEU A 121 14.83 -2.90 0.40
CA LEU A 121 15.32 -2.60 -0.94
C LEU A 121 16.85 -2.74 -1.00
N GLY A 122 17.35 -3.45 -2.01
CA GLY A 122 18.79 -3.72 -2.19
C GLY A 122 19.34 -4.79 -1.23
N LYS A 123 18.51 -5.45 -0.42
CA LYS A 123 18.93 -6.55 0.48
C LYS A 123 18.67 -7.91 -0.16
N ASN A 124 19.52 -8.87 0.21
CA ASN A 124 19.25 -10.26 -0.12
C ASN A 124 18.10 -10.79 0.73
N VAL A 125 17.14 -11.49 0.12
CA VAL A 125 15.91 -11.99 0.78
C VAL A 125 16.21 -12.88 1.99
N HIS A 126 17.30 -13.67 1.93
CA HIS A 126 17.71 -14.54 3.02
C HIS A 126 18.38 -13.81 4.19
N SER A 127 18.82 -12.55 3.98
CA SER A 127 19.47 -11.74 5.02
C SER A 127 18.50 -10.86 5.81
N LEU A 128 17.20 -10.88 5.45
CA LEU A 128 16.20 -10.03 6.10
C LEU A 128 15.94 -10.47 7.54
N ASN A 129 16.10 -9.54 8.47
CA ASN A 129 15.65 -9.73 9.85
C ASN A 129 14.15 -9.38 9.97
N MET A 130 13.32 -10.37 10.21
CA MET A 130 11.86 -10.17 10.28
C MET A 130 11.42 -9.38 11.51
N ASN A 131 12.22 -9.30 12.57
CA ASN A 131 11.90 -8.43 13.72
C ASN A 131 12.04 -6.96 13.33
N ASP A 132 13.12 -6.59 12.62
CA ASP A 132 13.33 -5.23 12.13
C ASP A 132 12.20 -4.82 11.15
N VAL A 133 11.73 -5.76 10.32
CA VAL A 133 10.57 -5.55 9.43
C VAL A 133 9.30 -5.29 10.24
N GLU A 134 9.04 -6.06 11.29
CA GLU A 134 7.87 -5.87 12.15
C GLU A 134 7.91 -4.53 12.89
N GLU A 135 9.08 -4.09 13.35
CA GLU A 135 9.30 -2.79 13.97
C GLU A 135 9.09 -1.65 12.95
N ALA A 136 9.60 -1.80 11.73
CA ALA A 136 9.39 -0.83 10.66
C ALA A 136 7.89 -0.67 10.32
N VAL A 137 7.13 -1.78 10.21
CA VAL A 137 5.67 -1.72 10.06
C VAL A 137 5.03 -0.97 11.22
N ASP A 138 5.43 -1.27 12.45
CA ASP A 138 4.86 -0.70 13.67
C ASP A 138 5.07 0.80 13.79
N SER A 139 6.21 1.28 13.33
CA SER A 139 6.57 2.70 13.35
C SER A 139 5.66 3.56 12.46
N GLU A 140 5.13 3.00 11.36
CA GLU A 140 4.35 3.74 10.37
C GLU A 140 2.85 3.69 10.62
N ILE A 141 2.30 2.57 11.07
CA ILE A 141 0.86 2.39 11.15
C ILE A 141 0.25 3.01 12.41
N ARG A 142 -0.97 3.54 12.26
CA ARG A 142 -1.76 4.16 13.35
C ARG A 142 -3.22 3.70 13.28
N PRO A 143 -3.45 2.38 13.44
CA PRO A 143 -4.81 1.84 13.34
C PRO A 143 -5.66 2.26 14.54
N ILE A 144 -6.94 2.53 14.28
CA ILE A 144 -7.95 2.84 15.29
C ILE A 144 -8.78 1.61 15.63
N ASP A 145 -9.42 1.64 16.79
CA ASP A 145 -10.52 0.75 17.14
C ASP A 145 -11.80 1.24 16.48
N ASP A 146 -12.56 0.34 15.88
CA ASP A 146 -13.90 0.61 15.35
C ASP A 146 -14.79 -0.65 15.43
N VAL A 147 -16.04 -0.52 14.98
CA VAL A 147 -17.02 -1.62 14.98
C VAL A 147 -16.57 -2.87 14.21
N ARG A 148 -15.52 -2.78 13.39
CA ARG A 148 -15.03 -3.87 12.55
C ARG A 148 -13.88 -4.62 13.20
N SER A 149 -13.02 -3.91 13.98
CA SER A 149 -11.81 -4.50 14.55
C SER A 149 -11.12 -3.56 15.52
N THR A 150 -10.26 -4.12 16.37
CA THR A 150 -9.37 -3.35 17.23
C THR A 150 -8.09 -2.94 16.49
N GLY A 151 -7.51 -1.81 16.86
CA GLY A 151 -6.21 -1.35 16.38
C GLY A 151 -5.11 -2.38 16.64
N ARG A 152 -5.15 -3.03 17.83
CA ARG A 152 -4.22 -4.12 18.18
C ARG A 152 -4.26 -5.27 17.16
N TYR A 153 -5.47 -5.71 16.77
CA TYR A 153 -5.61 -6.79 15.80
C TYR A 153 -5.18 -6.37 14.40
N ARG A 154 -5.52 -5.14 13.96
CA ARG A 154 -5.08 -4.58 12.67
C ARG A 154 -3.56 -4.49 12.58
N ARG A 155 -2.91 -4.06 13.66
CA ARG A 155 -1.45 -4.00 13.79
C ARG A 155 -0.82 -5.38 13.66
N HIS A 156 -1.34 -6.36 14.39
CA HIS A 156 -0.88 -7.75 14.27
C HIS A 156 -1.04 -8.28 12.84
N LEU A 157 -2.21 -8.07 12.23
CA LEU A 157 -2.48 -8.52 10.85
C LEU A 157 -1.48 -7.93 9.86
N MET A 158 -1.19 -6.62 9.92
CA MET A 158 -0.30 -5.99 8.98
C MET A 158 1.13 -6.54 9.08
N LYS A 159 1.65 -6.72 10.29
CA LYS A 159 2.95 -7.38 10.53
C LYS A 159 2.99 -8.78 9.90
N VAL A 160 1.98 -9.59 10.16
CA VAL A 160 1.90 -10.97 9.61
C VAL A 160 1.84 -10.96 8.07
N LEU A 161 1.05 -10.05 7.47
CA LEU A 161 0.90 -9.98 6.02
C LEU A 161 2.20 -9.57 5.33
N VAL A 162 2.89 -8.54 5.84
CA VAL A 162 4.17 -8.08 5.30
C VAL A 162 5.24 -9.16 5.45
N LYS A 163 5.36 -9.74 6.64
CA LYS A 163 6.31 -10.83 6.91
C LYS A 163 6.11 -12.02 5.97
N ARG A 164 4.86 -12.50 5.80
CA ARG A 164 4.54 -13.61 4.90
C ARG A 164 4.91 -13.30 3.45
N PHE A 165 4.67 -12.07 2.99
CA PHE A 165 5.05 -11.68 1.65
C PHE A 165 6.56 -11.73 1.46
N LEU A 166 7.34 -11.13 2.37
CA LEU A 166 8.80 -11.11 2.27
C LEU A 166 9.41 -12.50 2.41
N GLN A 167 8.88 -13.35 3.29
CA GLN A 167 9.32 -14.74 3.43
C GLN A 167 9.03 -15.60 2.20
N ALA A 168 8.01 -15.26 1.42
CA ALA A 168 7.68 -15.96 0.18
C ALA A 168 8.59 -15.57 -1.00
N LEU A 169 9.48 -14.58 -0.84
CA LEU A 169 10.50 -14.20 -1.82
C LEU A 169 11.77 -15.10 -1.72
N ALA A 170 11.98 -15.72 -0.56
CA ALA A 170 13.08 -16.65 -0.29
C ALA A 170 12.74 -18.06 -0.80
#